data_70fdd79200f904d938e5d344a2e74623
#
_entry.id   70fdd79200f904d938e5d344a2e74623
#
_cell.length_a   1.000
_cell.length_b   1.000
_cell.length_c   1.000
_cell.angle_alpha   90.00
_cell.angle_beta   90.00
_cell.angle_gamma   90.00
#
_symmetry.space_group_name_H-M   'P 1'
#
loop_
_entity.id
_entity.type
_entity.pdbx_description
1 polymer ?
#
loop_
_entity_poly.entity_id
_entity_poly.type
_entity_poly.pdbx_seq_one_letter_code
_entity_poly.pdbx_strand_id
1 'polypeptide(L)'
;MKITLSQLEQYLSKAAWILKGPVDASDFKIYIFPLLFFKRISDVYDEEFQSALKESEGDEEYASLPEFHRFVIPKECHWNDVRETTTNVGLAIEKALRGIEQANQEFLYGIFGDAQWSNKNKLSDRLLIDLIEHFSQYNLSNSMVDPDML
;
A
#
# COMPACT_ATOMS: atom_id res chain seq x y z
N MET A 1 -7.28 -14.04 11.92
CA MET A 1 -8.70 -13.63 11.90
C MET A 1 -8.93 -12.63 10.77
N LYS A 2 -9.94 -12.85 9.96
CA LYS A 2 -10.24 -11.94 8.85
C LYS A 2 -10.86 -10.63 9.34
N ILE A 3 -10.55 -9.55 8.64
CA ILE A 3 -11.15 -8.25 8.90
C ILE A 3 -12.63 -8.29 8.48
N THR A 4 -13.50 -7.69 9.30
CA THR A 4 -14.94 -7.62 8.98
C THR A 4 -15.22 -6.42 8.07
N LEU A 5 -16.38 -6.43 7.41
CA LEU A 5 -16.82 -5.29 6.61
C LEU A 5 -16.91 -4.01 7.46
N SER A 6 -17.44 -4.12 8.68
CA SER A 6 -17.53 -2.98 9.61
C SER A 6 -16.14 -2.41 9.94
N GLN A 7 -15.18 -3.29 10.19
CA GLN A 7 -13.79 -2.85 10.45
C GLN A 7 -13.19 -2.16 9.23
N LEU A 8 -13.43 -2.70 8.03
CA LEU A 8 -12.95 -2.08 6.79
C LEU A 8 -13.57 -0.69 6.59
N GLU A 9 -14.86 -0.55 6.81
CA GLU A 9 -15.54 0.74 6.71
C GLU A 9 -14.99 1.77 7.68
N GLN A 10 -14.74 1.37 8.93
CA GLN A 10 -14.14 2.26 9.93
C GLN A 10 -12.71 2.62 9.58
N TYR A 11 -11.96 1.68 9.04
CA TYR A 11 -10.59 1.87 8.60
C TYR A 11 -10.51 2.96 7.51
N LEU A 12 -11.41 2.87 6.52
CA LEU A 12 -11.47 3.87 5.45
C LEU A 12 -11.99 5.23 5.95
N SER A 13 -12.98 5.23 6.84
CA SER A 13 -13.50 6.46 7.45
C SER A 13 -12.44 7.22 8.24
N LYS A 14 -11.62 6.50 8.97
CA LYS A 14 -10.53 7.12 9.75
C LYS A 14 -9.44 7.69 8.85
N ALA A 15 -9.18 7.05 7.72
CA ALA A 15 -8.26 7.60 6.72
C ALA A 15 -8.78 8.94 6.18
N ALA A 16 -10.06 9.00 5.87
CA ALA A 16 -10.71 10.24 5.43
C ALA A 16 -10.61 11.33 6.50
N TRP A 17 -10.77 10.95 7.76
CA TRP A 17 -10.65 11.89 8.88
C TRP A 17 -9.26 12.51 8.97
N ILE A 18 -8.21 11.72 8.71
CA ILE A 18 -6.82 12.22 8.70
C ILE A 18 -6.63 13.27 7.60
N LEU A 19 -7.27 13.06 6.43
CA LEU A 19 -7.17 13.98 5.30
C LEU A 19 -8.00 15.25 5.47
N LYS A 20 -8.97 15.23 6.36
CA LYS A 20 -9.91 16.35 6.56
C LYS A 20 -9.15 17.62 6.97
N GLY A 21 -9.45 18.71 6.27
CA GLY A 21 -8.80 20.00 6.46
C GLY A 21 -7.87 20.32 5.31
N PRO A 22 -6.68 19.68 5.24
CA PRO A 22 -5.76 19.94 4.13
C PRO A 22 -6.27 19.47 2.77
N VAL A 23 -7.11 18.44 2.75
CA VAL A 23 -7.65 17.85 1.53
C VAL A 23 -9.17 18.04 1.50
N ASP A 24 -9.70 18.48 0.37
CA ASP A 24 -11.14 18.60 0.16
C ASP A 24 -11.76 17.20 0.15
N ALA A 25 -12.94 17.07 0.77
CA ALA A 25 -13.66 15.80 0.84
C ALA A 25 -13.90 15.17 -0.53
N SER A 26 -14.10 15.99 -1.57
CA SER A 26 -14.28 15.48 -2.94
C SER A 26 -13.04 14.79 -3.49
N ASP A 27 -11.87 15.01 -2.89
CA ASP A 27 -10.59 14.45 -3.33
C ASP A 27 -10.11 13.29 -2.46
N PHE A 28 -10.82 12.91 -1.41
CA PHE A 28 -10.38 11.86 -0.49
C PHE A 28 -10.07 10.55 -1.22
N LYS A 29 -10.90 10.16 -2.18
CA LYS A 29 -10.74 8.89 -2.92
C LYS A 29 -9.44 8.84 -3.70
N ILE A 30 -8.98 9.99 -4.19
CA ILE A 30 -7.75 10.09 -4.99
C ILE A 30 -6.52 9.66 -4.18
N TYR A 31 -6.57 9.81 -2.85
CA TYR A 31 -5.47 9.46 -1.96
C TYR A 31 -5.71 8.15 -1.21
N ILE A 32 -6.95 7.87 -0.81
CA ILE A 32 -7.28 6.69 -0.01
C ILE A 32 -7.14 5.41 -0.82
N PHE A 33 -7.73 5.34 -2.03
CA PHE A 33 -7.72 4.11 -2.80
C PHE A 33 -6.33 3.69 -3.28
N PRO A 34 -5.47 4.59 -3.78
CA PRO A 34 -4.12 4.18 -4.12
C PRO A 34 -3.35 3.60 -2.94
N LEU A 35 -3.48 4.18 -1.74
CA LEU A 35 -2.81 3.65 -0.55
C LEU A 35 -3.41 2.32 -0.11
N LEU A 36 -4.72 2.17 -0.22
CA LEU A 36 -5.38 0.90 0.08
C LEU A 36 -4.85 -0.21 -0.85
N PHE A 37 -4.78 0.06 -2.15
CA PHE A 37 -4.27 -0.89 -3.12
C PHE A 37 -2.79 -1.20 -2.90
N PHE A 38 -2.00 -0.18 -2.62
CA PHE A 38 -0.57 -0.34 -2.32
C PHE A 38 -0.38 -1.24 -1.09
N LYS A 39 -1.12 -0.96 -0.01
CA LYS A 39 -1.06 -1.78 1.20
C LYS A 39 -1.45 -3.23 0.91
N ARG A 40 -2.53 -3.43 0.15
CA ARG A 40 -2.99 -4.76 -0.25
C ARG A 40 -1.93 -5.51 -1.04
N ILE A 41 -1.35 -4.86 -2.05
CA ILE A 41 -0.32 -5.47 -2.91
C ILE A 41 0.90 -5.87 -2.07
N SER A 42 1.34 -4.99 -1.17
CA SER A 42 2.48 -5.26 -0.28
C SER A 42 2.19 -6.42 0.68
N ASP A 43 1.01 -6.46 1.27
CA ASP A 43 0.65 -7.50 2.23
C ASP A 43 0.50 -8.86 1.54
N VAL A 44 -0.07 -8.90 0.34
CA VAL A 44 -0.15 -10.13 -0.45
C VAL A 44 1.25 -10.61 -0.81
N TYR A 45 2.12 -9.70 -1.23
CA TYR A 45 3.51 -10.04 -1.53
C TYR A 45 4.19 -10.68 -0.31
N ASP A 46 4.06 -10.07 0.86
CA ASP A 46 4.67 -10.57 2.09
C ASP A 46 4.14 -11.95 2.47
N GLU A 47 2.84 -12.18 2.30
CA GLU A 47 2.24 -13.49 2.55
C GLU A 47 2.79 -14.55 1.60
N GLU A 48 2.90 -14.22 0.32
CA GLU A 48 3.48 -15.11 -0.69
C GLU A 48 4.95 -15.39 -0.38
N PHE A 49 5.69 -14.36 0.02
CA PHE A 49 7.10 -14.48 0.40
C PHE A 49 7.26 -15.45 1.58
N GLN A 50 6.44 -15.29 2.63
CA GLN A 50 6.51 -16.15 3.81
C GLN A 50 6.15 -17.62 3.48
N SER A 51 5.17 -17.82 2.60
CA SER A 51 4.81 -19.16 2.15
C SER A 51 5.95 -19.84 1.40
N ALA A 52 6.60 -19.12 0.47
CA ALA A 52 7.71 -19.65 -0.30
C ALA A 52 8.95 -19.85 0.58
N LEU A 53 9.15 -18.97 1.56
CA LEU A 53 10.25 -19.08 2.52
C LEU A 53 10.11 -20.36 3.35
N LYS A 54 8.90 -20.65 3.82
CA LYS A 54 8.59 -21.84 4.59
C LYS A 54 8.78 -23.09 3.74
N GLU A 55 8.31 -23.07 2.50
CA GLU A 55 8.43 -24.18 1.55
C GLU A 55 9.89 -24.51 1.25
N SER A 56 10.74 -23.50 1.16
CA SER A 56 12.17 -23.64 0.83
C SER A 56 13.07 -23.74 2.07
N GLU A 57 12.47 -23.85 3.25
CA GLU A 57 13.20 -23.94 4.52
C GLU A 57 14.13 -22.73 4.78
N GLY A 58 13.67 -21.53 4.42
CA GLY A 58 14.37 -20.29 4.72
C GLY A 58 15.20 -19.70 3.59
N ASP A 59 14.98 -20.13 2.36
CA ASP A 59 15.69 -19.58 1.19
C ASP A 59 15.05 -18.29 0.71
N GLU A 60 15.61 -17.15 1.10
CA GLU A 60 15.09 -15.84 0.75
C GLU A 60 15.16 -15.55 -0.76
N GLU A 61 16.22 -16.03 -1.42
CA GLU A 61 16.39 -15.84 -2.85
C GLU A 61 15.28 -16.57 -3.61
N TYR A 62 15.00 -17.81 -3.21
CA TYR A 62 13.89 -18.58 -3.76
C TYR A 62 12.56 -17.86 -3.54
N ALA A 63 12.32 -17.39 -2.32
CA ALA A 63 11.05 -16.72 -1.96
C ALA A 63 10.85 -15.41 -2.71
N SER A 64 11.92 -14.80 -3.23
CA SER A 64 11.86 -13.55 -3.98
C SER A 64 11.62 -13.73 -5.48
N LEU A 65 11.61 -14.97 -5.98
CA LEU A 65 11.43 -15.21 -7.41
C LEU A 65 10.05 -14.74 -7.87
N PRO A 66 9.96 -14.04 -9.01
CA PRO A 66 8.69 -13.49 -9.50
C PRO A 66 7.58 -14.53 -9.67
N GLU A 67 7.93 -15.79 -9.97
CA GLU A 67 6.95 -16.85 -10.18
C GLU A 67 6.11 -17.18 -8.96
N PHE A 68 6.55 -16.78 -7.74
CA PHE A 68 5.80 -17.02 -6.52
C PHE A 68 4.91 -15.83 -6.13
N HIS A 69 4.93 -14.77 -6.91
CA HIS A 69 4.23 -13.52 -6.60
C HIS A 69 3.28 -13.13 -7.72
N ARG A 70 2.06 -12.76 -7.34
CA ARG A 70 1.09 -12.28 -8.31
C ARG A 70 1.57 -10.98 -8.96
N PHE A 71 2.16 -10.09 -8.15
CA PHE A 71 2.71 -8.82 -8.63
C PHE A 71 4.14 -8.68 -8.15
N VAL A 72 4.99 -8.09 -8.98
CA VAL A 72 6.38 -7.81 -8.64
C VAL A 72 6.45 -6.48 -7.92
N ILE A 73 7.19 -6.42 -6.82
CA ILE A 73 7.47 -5.15 -6.13
C ILE A 73 8.97 -4.88 -6.27
N PRO A 74 9.34 -3.83 -7.02
CA PRO A 74 10.76 -3.46 -7.16
C PRO A 74 11.40 -3.13 -5.81
N LYS A 75 12.72 -3.27 -5.74
CA LYS A 75 13.48 -2.89 -4.57
C LYS A 75 13.17 -1.43 -4.19
N GLU A 76 13.02 -1.16 -2.92
CA GLU A 76 12.71 0.16 -2.36
C GLU A 76 11.28 0.64 -2.63
N CYS A 77 10.42 -0.21 -3.19
CA CYS A 77 9.02 0.11 -3.44
C CYS A 77 8.04 -0.64 -2.52
N HIS A 78 8.53 -1.30 -1.50
CA HIS A 78 7.69 -2.00 -0.53
C HIS A 78 7.05 -1.03 0.45
N TRP A 79 5.93 -1.43 1.04
CA TRP A 79 5.23 -0.62 2.03
C TRP A 79 6.15 -0.19 3.17
N ASN A 80 6.96 -1.10 3.69
CA ASN A 80 7.88 -0.79 4.79
C ASN A 80 8.95 0.24 4.41
N ASP A 81 9.37 0.28 3.16
CA ASP A 81 10.33 1.29 2.70
C ASP A 81 9.73 2.69 2.83
N VAL A 82 8.46 2.84 2.46
CA VAL A 82 7.74 4.11 2.60
C VAL A 82 7.48 4.42 4.07
N ARG A 83 7.08 3.42 4.84
CA ARG A 83 6.79 3.57 6.27
C ARG A 83 8.00 4.06 7.07
N GLU A 84 9.19 3.62 6.69
CA GLU A 84 10.45 4.01 7.34
C GLU A 84 10.93 5.40 6.93
N THR A 85 10.35 5.98 5.90
CA THR A 85 10.72 7.31 5.39
C THR A 85 10.11 8.38 6.30
N THR A 86 10.94 9.33 6.76
CA THR A 86 10.52 10.38 7.68
C THR A 86 10.51 11.78 7.05
N THR A 87 11.18 11.96 5.91
CA THR A 87 11.21 13.21 5.17
C THR A 87 10.93 12.94 3.71
N ASN A 88 10.29 13.89 3.02
CA ASN A 88 9.88 13.73 1.63
C ASN A 88 9.04 12.47 1.43
N VAL A 89 8.11 12.23 2.33
CA VAL A 89 7.29 11.02 2.35
C VAL A 89 6.45 10.92 1.09
N GLY A 90 5.90 12.05 0.61
CA GLY A 90 5.11 12.07 -0.63
C GLY A 90 5.91 11.61 -1.85
N LEU A 91 7.17 12.02 -1.93
CA LEU A 91 8.05 11.59 -3.02
C LEU A 91 8.31 10.08 -2.93
N ALA A 92 8.50 9.55 -1.72
CA ALA A 92 8.67 8.11 -1.52
C ALA A 92 7.43 7.33 -1.95
N ILE A 93 6.23 7.85 -1.64
CA ILE A 93 4.97 7.24 -2.08
C ILE A 93 4.89 7.23 -3.61
N GLU A 94 5.14 8.36 -4.27
CA GLU A 94 5.11 8.44 -5.72
C GLU A 94 6.07 7.44 -6.36
N LYS A 95 7.29 7.36 -5.85
CA LYS A 95 8.31 6.44 -6.35
C LYS A 95 7.84 4.99 -6.22
N ALA A 96 7.27 4.62 -5.08
CA ALA A 96 6.79 3.27 -4.85
C ALA A 96 5.62 2.91 -5.79
N LEU A 97 4.64 3.81 -5.91
CA LEU A 97 3.47 3.58 -6.76
C LEU A 97 3.86 3.47 -8.23
N ARG A 98 4.72 4.37 -8.72
CA ARG A 98 5.17 4.33 -10.12
C ARG A 98 6.02 3.09 -10.38
N GLY A 99 6.89 2.73 -9.43
CA GLY A 99 7.72 1.52 -9.56
C GLY A 99 6.90 0.25 -9.67
N ILE A 100 5.90 0.09 -8.82
CA ILE A 100 5.01 -1.08 -8.85
C ILE A 100 4.19 -1.09 -10.14
N GLU A 101 3.65 0.06 -10.54
CA GLU A 101 2.86 0.16 -11.77
C GLU A 101 3.70 -0.22 -13.00
N GLN A 102 4.93 0.30 -13.10
CA GLN A 102 5.81 0.02 -14.23
C GLN A 102 6.23 -1.44 -14.29
N ALA A 103 6.48 -2.05 -13.14
CA ALA A 103 6.86 -3.47 -13.07
C ALA A 103 5.71 -4.40 -13.42
N ASN A 104 4.46 -3.92 -13.39
CA ASN A 104 3.26 -4.73 -13.59
C ASN A 104 2.28 -4.05 -14.55
N GLN A 105 2.78 -3.40 -15.60
CA GLN A 105 1.94 -2.58 -16.50
C GLN A 105 0.74 -3.31 -17.08
N GLU A 106 0.91 -4.59 -17.40
CA GLU A 106 -0.17 -5.39 -17.99
C GLU A 106 -1.42 -5.42 -17.10
N PHE A 107 -1.24 -5.46 -15.78
CA PHE A 107 -2.34 -5.64 -14.84
C PHE A 107 -2.67 -4.40 -14.01
N LEU A 108 -1.70 -3.52 -13.80
CA LEU A 108 -1.83 -2.41 -12.87
C LEU A 108 -1.78 -1.02 -13.51
N TYR A 109 -1.79 -0.94 -14.84
CA TYR A 109 -1.73 0.36 -15.51
C TYR A 109 -2.86 1.27 -15.01
N GLY A 110 -2.48 2.45 -14.52
CA GLY A 110 -3.43 3.47 -14.07
C GLY A 110 -4.13 3.20 -12.74
N ILE A 111 -3.84 2.08 -12.08
CA ILE A 111 -4.56 1.70 -10.84
C ILE A 111 -4.37 2.71 -9.71
N PHE A 112 -3.20 3.35 -9.65
CA PHE A 112 -2.88 4.30 -8.58
C PHE A 112 -3.26 5.74 -8.89
N GLY A 113 -3.76 6.00 -10.10
CA GLY A 113 -4.10 7.35 -10.52
C GLY A 113 -2.86 8.23 -10.68
N ASP A 114 -3.06 9.54 -10.60
CA ASP A 114 -1.99 10.52 -10.83
C ASP A 114 -1.95 11.60 -9.74
N ALA A 115 -2.34 11.26 -8.52
CA ALA A 115 -2.31 12.20 -7.41
C ALA A 115 -0.90 12.76 -7.18
N GLN A 116 -0.85 14.02 -6.80
CA GLN A 116 0.42 14.74 -6.57
C GLN A 116 0.85 14.59 -5.12
N TRP A 117 1.39 13.43 -4.80
CA TRP A 117 1.80 13.10 -3.42
C TRP A 117 2.93 13.99 -2.90
N SER A 118 3.78 14.49 -3.79
CA SER A 118 4.93 15.33 -3.40
C SER A 118 4.58 16.80 -3.17
N ASN A 119 3.31 17.20 -3.32
CA ASN A 119 2.89 18.57 -3.07
C ASN A 119 2.80 18.84 -1.56
N LYS A 120 3.88 19.35 -0.98
CA LYS A 120 3.99 19.58 0.48
C LYS A 120 3.08 20.69 1.00
N ASN A 121 2.58 21.56 0.12
CA ASN A 121 1.63 22.59 0.52
C ASN A 121 0.28 21.99 0.92
N LYS A 122 -0.08 20.87 0.32
CA LYS A 122 -1.34 20.17 0.58
C LYS A 122 -1.13 18.95 1.48
N LEU A 123 -0.03 18.22 1.25
CA LEU A 123 0.28 16.95 1.92
C LEU A 123 1.62 17.07 2.63
N SER A 124 1.60 17.49 3.88
CA SER A 124 2.81 17.58 4.69
C SER A 124 3.35 16.18 5.00
N ASP A 125 4.64 16.09 5.31
CA ASP A 125 5.24 14.83 5.74
C ASP A 125 4.50 14.25 6.95
N ARG A 126 4.13 15.11 7.92
CA ARG A 126 3.40 14.65 9.11
C ARG A 126 2.05 14.03 8.77
N LEU A 127 1.30 14.66 7.85
CA LEU A 127 0.01 14.14 7.42
C LEU A 127 0.18 12.76 6.78
N LEU A 128 1.18 12.62 5.89
CA LEU A 128 1.44 11.37 5.19
C LEU A 128 1.96 10.29 6.13
N ILE A 129 2.79 10.62 7.09
CA ILE A 129 3.23 9.67 8.13
C ILE A 129 2.03 9.14 8.90
N ASP A 130 1.13 10.02 9.33
CA ASP A 130 -0.07 9.62 10.06
C ASP A 130 -0.95 8.70 9.22
N LEU A 131 -1.09 9.01 7.93
CA LEU A 131 -1.89 8.22 7.00
C LEU A 131 -1.27 6.84 6.78
N ILE A 132 0.05 6.76 6.54
CA ILE A 132 0.77 5.50 6.37
C ILE A 132 0.68 4.64 7.64
N GLU A 133 0.86 5.24 8.83
CA GLU A 133 0.74 4.52 10.09
C GLU A 133 -0.68 3.99 10.30
N HIS A 134 -1.68 4.78 9.92
CA HIS A 134 -3.06 4.33 9.99
C HIS A 134 -3.30 3.10 9.10
N PHE A 135 -2.87 3.16 7.84
CA PHE A 135 -3.02 2.03 6.92
C PHE A 135 -2.20 0.81 7.34
N SER A 136 -1.17 1.01 8.16
CA SER A 136 -0.33 -0.09 8.64
C SER A 136 -0.98 -0.93 9.75
N GLN A 137 -2.13 -0.49 10.29
CA GLN A 137 -2.79 -1.17 11.41
C GLN A 137 -3.32 -2.56 11.08
N TYR A 138 -3.75 -2.80 9.86
CA TYR A 138 -4.31 -4.08 9.45
C TYR A 138 -3.47 -4.73 8.36
N ASN A 139 -3.41 -6.05 8.40
CA ASN A 139 -2.84 -6.85 7.33
C ASN A 139 -3.97 -7.11 6.31
N LEU A 140 -3.73 -6.75 5.05
CA LEU A 140 -4.72 -6.86 3.97
C LEU A 140 -4.40 -8.01 3.01
N SER A 141 -3.67 -9.03 3.47
CA SER A 141 -3.34 -10.20 2.66
C SER A 141 -4.56 -11.08 2.38
N ASN A 142 -4.40 -12.06 1.50
CA ASN A 142 -5.50 -12.95 1.11
C ASN A 142 -6.10 -13.73 2.28
N SER A 143 -5.28 -14.09 3.28
CA SER A 143 -5.78 -14.83 4.46
C SER A 143 -6.50 -13.92 5.46
N MET A 144 -6.31 -12.60 5.39
CA MET A 144 -6.82 -11.64 6.36
C MET A 144 -8.01 -10.84 5.84
N VAL A 145 -8.17 -10.73 4.54
CA VAL A 145 -9.25 -9.97 3.90
C VAL A 145 -9.92 -10.84 2.84
N ASP A 146 -11.25 -10.88 2.89
CA ASP A 146 -12.02 -11.52 1.83
C ASP A 146 -11.84 -10.68 0.55
N PRO A 147 -11.39 -11.27 -0.57
CA PRO A 147 -11.19 -10.51 -1.81
C PRO A 147 -12.42 -9.76 -2.29
N ASP A 148 -13.61 -10.26 -1.98
CA ASP A 148 -14.87 -9.63 -2.40
C ASP A 148 -15.12 -8.27 -1.71
N MET A 149 -14.42 -7.97 -0.62
CA MET A 149 -14.56 -6.71 0.09
C MET A 149 -13.78 -5.55 -0.55
N LEU A 150 -12.79 -5.87 -1.37
CA LEU A 150 -11.91 -4.89 -2.01
C LEU A 150 -12.26 -4.71 -3.51
#